data_5958a7cbff85ea4499fd0cfc09f0c94e
#
_entry.id   5958a7cbff85ea4499fd0cfc09f0c94e
#
_cell.length_a   1.000
_cell.length_b   1.000
_cell.length_c   1.000
_cell.angle_alpha   90.00
_cell.angle_beta   90.00
_cell.angle_gamma   90.00
#
_symmetry.space_group_name_H-M   'P 1'
#
loop_
_entity.id
_entity.type
_entity.pdbx_description
1 polymer ?
#
loop_
_entity_poly.entity_id
_entity_poly.type
_entity_poly.pdbx_seq_one_letter_code
_entity_poly.pdbx_strand_id
1 'polypeptide(L)'
;MTARFARARYRKDNYLYLLVDGDDAALVDPGDPGVALAVAAAYGATPRWILHTHGHADHTGGSAELRARLGATVLGHGADAGWFAPDQDLAGRSRLDLGALSLRVHEAPGHTPGSVLLEWRGRLLTGDTLFWGGCGNCRHGGDPRRLAESLLHVVGGLDGALEVHPGHDYAEANLPFALELDPGSAAARDRLAEVRAAARAGAEPPASTLAGERDSNPFLRARTVEAVVGLRARRDEWTPRSPVPG
;
A
#
# COMPACT_ATOMS: atom_id res chain seq x y z
N MET A 1 -3.17 -24.45 -11.97
CA MET A 1 -1.96 -24.01 -11.21
C MET A 1 -2.42 -23.14 -10.04
N THR A 2 -1.71 -23.17 -8.90
CA THR A 2 -2.06 -22.37 -7.71
C THR A 2 -1.63 -20.93 -7.90
N ALA A 3 -2.48 -19.99 -7.49
CA ALA A 3 -2.13 -18.57 -7.48
C ALA A 3 -0.93 -18.33 -6.52
N ARG A 4 0.00 -17.45 -6.91
CA ARG A 4 1.20 -17.09 -6.16
C ARG A 4 1.27 -15.59 -5.98
N PHE A 5 1.81 -15.17 -4.84
CA PHE A 5 1.97 -13.78 -4.44
C PHE A 5 3.36 -13.56 -3.89
N ALA A 6 4.01 -12.48 -4.30
CA ALA A 6 5.27 -12.07 -3.70
C ALA A 6 5.23 -10.60 -3.33
N ARG A 7 5.86 -10.27 -2.22
CA ARG A 7 6.21 -8.91 -1.79
C ARG A 7 7.73 -8.80 -1.84
N ALA A 8 8.24 -7.74 -2.42
CA ALA A 8 9.67 -7.47 -2.43
C ALA A 8 9.94 -6.03 -2.03
N ARG A 9 10.93 -5.86 -1.17
CA ARG A 9 11.41 -4.54 -0.75
C ARG A 9 12.40 -4.00 -1.77
N TYR A 10 12.33 -2.70 -2.04
CA TYR A 10 13.34 -1.97 -2.78
C TYR A 10 13.61 -0.62 -2.13
N ARG A 11 14.73 0.01 -2.49
CA ARG A 11 15.22 1.19 -1.78
C ARG A 11 15.32 0.93 -0.27
N LYS A 12 14.85 1.85 0.57
CA LYS A 12 14.89 1.73 2.03
C LYS A 12 13.69 0.98 2.59
N ASP A 13 12.50 1.32 2.13
CA ASP A 13 11.23 0.90 2.74
C ASP A 13 10.09 0.67 1.75
N ASN A 14 10.28 0.94 0.45
CA ASN A 14 9.26 0.70 -0.58
C ASN A 14 9.00 -0.79 -0.80
N TYR A 15 7.76 -1.13 -1.11
CA TYR A 15 7.34 -2.45 -1.55
C TYR A 15 6.81 -2.44 -2.98
N LEU A 16 7.18 -3.46 -3.74
CA LEU A 16 6.48 -3.87 -4.95
C LEU A 16 5.88 -5.26 -4.74
N TYR A 17 4.89 -5.59 -5.56
CA TYR A 17 4.20 -6.87 -5.47
C TYR A 17 4.16 -7.57 -6.83
N LEU A 18 4.22 -8.90 -6.80
CA LEU A 18 4.00 -9.77 -7.95
C LEU A 18 2.77 -10.63 -7.69
N LEU A 19 1.81 -10.56 -8.59
CA LEU A 19 0.61 -11.40 -8.63
C LEU A 19 0.76 -12.39 -9.78
N VAL A 20 0.55 -13.67 -9.52
CA VAL A 20 0.61 -14.73 -10.55
C VAL A 20 -0.60 -15.64 -10.41
N ASP A 21 -1.31 -15.87 -11.50
CA ASP A 21 -2.41 -16.85 -11.57
C ASP A 21 -2.35 -17.60 -12.91
N GLY A 22 -2.07 -18.90 -12.86
CA GLY A 22 -1.75 -19.67 -14.06
C GLY A 22 -0.49 -19.12 -14.75
N ASP A 23 -0.63 -18.75 -16.02
CA ASP A 23 0.42 -18.16 -16.86
C ASP A 23 0.37 -16.62 -16.87
N ASP A 24 -0.60 -16.04 -16.18
CA ASP A 24 -0.80 -14.59 -16.11
C ASP A 24 -0.10 -14.00 -14.89
N ALA A 25 0.61 -12.90 -15.11
CA ALA A 25 1.34 -12.20 -14.06
C ALA A 25 1.23 -10.68 -14.19
N ALA A 26 1.11 -10.00 -13.05
CA ALA A 26 1.11 -8.54 -12.94
C ALA A 26 2.08 -8.09 -11.84
N LEU A 27 2.78 -6.98 -12.10
CA LEU A 27 3.54 -6.24 -11.11
C LEU A 27 2.68 -5.11 -10.55
N VAL A 28 2.77 -4.84 -9.26
CA VAL A 28 2.12 -3.68 -8.63
C VAL A 28 3.21 -2.79 -8.03
N ASP A 29 3.16 -1.50 -8.36
CA ASP A 29 4.09 -0.45 -7.92
C ASP A 29 5.58 -0.79 -8.11
N PRO A 30 6.02 -1.22 -9.29
CA PRO A 30 7.40 -1.61 -9.54
C PRO A 30 8.31 -0.37 -9.74
N GLY A 31 8.55 0.41 -8.68
CA GLY A 31 9.39 1.60 -8.73
C GLY A 31 10.87 1.32 -9.01
N ASP A 32 11.34 0.07 -8.79
CA ASP A 32 12.66 -0.42 -9.17
C ASP A 32 12.54 -1.56 -10.18
N PRO A 33 12.96 -1.36 -11.44
CA PRO A 33 12.82 -2.38 -12.48
C PRO A 33 13.74 -3.59 -12.26
N GLY A 34 14.91 -3.40 -11.64
CA GLY A 34 15.85 -4.49 -11.35
C GLY A 34 15.27 -5.47 -10.34
N VAL A 35 14.73 -4.97 -9.24
CA VAL A 35 14.06 -5.79 -8.22
C VAL A 35 12.81 -6.45 -8.80
N ALA A 36 12.01 -5.74 -9.60
CA ALA A 36 10.82 -6.28 -10.23
C ALA A 36 11.13 -7.47 -11.16
N LEU A 37 12.16 -7.35 -12.01
CA LEU A 37 12.60 -8.42 -12.89
C LEU A 37 13.19 -9.61 -12.12
N ALA A 38 13.95 -9.35 -11.05
CA ALA A 38 14.50 -10.41 -10.21
C ALA A 38 13.42 -11.25 -9.54
N VAL A 39 12.38 -10.58 -9.00
CA VAL A 39 11.23 -11.27 -8.39
C VAL A 39 10.45 -12.06 -9.44
N ALA A 40 10.16 -11.46 -10.59
CA ALA A 40 9.46 -12.15 -11.67
C ALA A 40 10.22 -13.42 -12.11
N ALA A 41 11.54 -13.32 -12.29
CA ALA A 41 12.41 -14.46 -12.64
C ALA A 41 12.41 -15.55 -11.55
N ALA A 42 12.50 -15.18 -10.27
CA ALA A 42 12.47 -16.12 -9.15
C ALA A 42 11.16 -16.93 -9.09
N TYR A 43 10.07 -16.34 -9.58
CA TYR A 43 8.76 -17.00 -9.66
C TYR A 43 8.48 -17.65 -11.02
N GLY A 44 9.45 -17.60 -11.97
CA GLY A 44 9.26 -18.10 -13.35
C GLY A 44 8.10 -17.42 -14.06
N ALA A 45 7.85 -16.14 -13.75
CA ALA A 45 6.73 -15.37 -14.27
C ALA A 45 7.21 -14.35 -15.31
N THR A 46 6.37 -14.10 -16.33
CA THR A 46 6.56 -13.00 -17.28
C THR A 46 5.39 -12.05 -17.15
N PRO A 47 5.54 -10.95 -16.37
CA PRO A 47 4.46 -9.99 -16.16
C PRO A 47 4.05 -9.33 -17.47
N ARG A 48 2.76 -9.37 -17.79
CA ARG A 48 2.17 -8.70 -18.93
C ARG A 48 1.48 -7.38 -18.56
N TRP A 49 1.33 -7.13 -17.26
CA TRP A 49 0.68 -5.93 -16.73
C TRP A 49 1.51 -5.33 -15.61
N ILE A 50 1.49 -4.00 -15.56
CA ILE A 50 2.03 -3.17 -14.50
C ILE A 50 0.85 -2.35 -13.97
N LEU A 51 0.53 -2.51 -12.69
CA LEU A 51 -0.55 -1.81 -12.02
C LEU A 51 0.04 -0.77 -11.07
N HIS A 52 -0.52 0.44 -11.05
CA HIS A 52 -0.15 1.47 -10.10
C HIS A 52 -1.29 1.78 -9.16
N THR A 53 -0.98 1.77 -7.86
CA THR A 53 -1.90 2.23 -6.82
C THR A 53 -2.01 3.75 -6.84
N HIS A 54 -0.95 4.46 -7.24
CA HIS A 54 -0.90 5.92 -7.37
C HIS A 54 0.31 6.36 -8.21
N GLY A 55 0.42 7.68 -8.50
CA GLY A 55 1.33 8.19 -9.50
C GLY A 55 2.73 8.58 -9.03
N HIS A 56 3.09 8.50 -7.74
CA HIS A 56 4.39 8.96 -7.27
C HIS A 56 5.56 8.18 -7.89
N ALA A 57 6.66 8.89 -8.16
CA ALA A 57 7.80 8.37 -8.92
C ALA A 57 8.53 7.19 -8.25
N ASP A 58 8.44 7.07 -6.95
CA ASP A 58 9.01 5.93 -6.23
C ASP A 58 8.19 4.65 -6.39
N HIS A 59 6.95 4.73 -6.86
CA HIS A 59 6.11 3.58 -7.24
C HIS A 59 6.09 3.34 -8.75
N THR A 60 6.20 4.41 -9.56
CA THR A 60 6.04 4.33 -11.02
C THR A 60 7.37 4.34 -11.78
N GLY A 61 8.49 4.62 -11.12
CA GLY A 61 9.79 4.89 -11.75
C GLY A 61 10.35 3.75 -12.62
N GLY A 62 9.96 2.51 -12.35
CA GLY A 62 10.37 1.34 -13.14
C GLY A 62 9.55 1.08 -14.40
N SER A 63 8.39 1.73 -14.54
CA SER A 63 7.38 1.35 -15.55
C SER A 63 7.85 1.49 -16.99
N ALA A 64 8.56 2.56 -17.31
CA ALA A 64 9.04 2.79 -18.68
C ALA A 64 10.03 1.71 -19.12
N GLU A 65 10.97 1.34 -18.26
CA GLU A 65 11.94 0.28 -18.53
C GLU A 65 11.28 -1.10 -18.60
N LEU A 66 10.37 -1.40 -17.67
CA LEU A 66 9.64 -2.66 -17.65
C LEU A 66 8.74 -2.81 -18.87
N ARG A 67 8.05 -1.73 -19.27
CA ARG A 67 7.27 -1.71 -20.53
C ARG A 67 8.16 -2.05 -21.72
N ALA A 68 9.33 -1.41 -21.84
CA ALA A 68 10.26 -1.65 -22.96
C ALA A 68 10.81 -3.09 -22.97
N ARG A 69 11.11 -3.66 -21.80
CA ARG A 69 11.68 -5.01 -21.68
C ARG A 69 10.68 -6.15 -21.81
N LEU A 70 9.48 -5.96 -21.24
CA LEU A 70 8.47 -7.02 -21.13
C LEU A 70 7.33 -6.86 -22.15
N GLY A 71 7.19 -5.70 -22.80
CA GLY A 71 6.00 -5.39 -23.57
C GLY A 71 4.74 -5.26 -22.71
N ALA A 72 4.92 -5.00 -21.41
CA ALA A 72 3.83 -4.98 -20.45
C ALA A 72 2.94 -3.73 -20.62
N THR A 73 1.63 -3.92 -20.43
CA THR A 73 0.64 -2.83 -20.41
C THR A 73 0.64 -2.17 -19.03
N VAL A 74 0.71 -0.84 -18.98
CA VAL A 74 0.68 -0.05 -17.74
C VAL A 74 -0.74 0.43 -17.45
N LEU A 75 -1.24 0.13 -16.25
CA LEU A 75 -2.56 0.53 -15.79
C LEU A 75 -2.43 1.39 -14.51
N GLY A 76 -3.20 2.45 -14.44
CA GLY A 76 -3.31 3.30 -13.26
C GLY A 76 -4.41 4.33 -13.46
N HIS A 77 -4.73 5.10 -12.44
CA HIS A 77 -5.84 6.04 -12.49
C HIS A 77 -5.46 7.31 -13.26
N GLY A 78 -6.32 7.73 -14.19
CA GLY A 78 -6.08 8.85 -15.09
C GLY A 78 -5.87 10.21 -14.39
N ALA A 79 -6.39 10.39 -13.18
CA ALA A 79 -6.15 11.60 -12.39
C ALA A 79 -4.67 11.78 -12.00
N ASP A 80 -3.87 10.71 -12.01
CA ASP A 80 -2.43 10.73 -11.76
C ASP A 80 -1.59 10.69 -13.04
N ALA A 81 -2.19 10.74 -14.22
CA ALA A 81 -1.51 10.65 -15.51
C ALA A 81 -0.46 11.75 -15.75
N GLY A 82 -0.49 12.84 -14.98
CA GLY A 82 0.56 13.87 -15.00
C GLY A 82 1.91 13.42 -14.44
N TRP A 83 1.96 12.32 -13.68
CA TRP A 83 3.19 11.78 -13.07
C TRP A 83 3.72 10.54 -13.78
N PHE A 84 2.85 9.78 -14.47
CA PHE A 84 3.22 8.64 -15.28
C PHE A 84 2.25 8.50 -16.46
N ALA A 85 2.58 7.66 -17.45
CA ALA A 85 1.78 7.50 -18.66
C ALA A 85 1.10 6.12 -18.67
N PRO A 86 -0.13 5.96 -18.12
CA PRO A 86 -0.85 4.71 -18.20
C PRO A 86 -1.34 4.45 -19.63
N ASP A 87 -1.31 3.18 -20.06
CA ASP A 87 -1.93 2.72 -21.31
C ASP A 87 -3.42 2.54 -21.12
N GLN A 88 -3.86 2.22 -19.90
CA GLN A 88 -5.27 2.05 -19.56
C GLN A 88 -5.61 2.77 -18.25
N ASP A 89 -6.74 3.47 -18.27
CA ASP A 89 -7.27 4.18 -17.12
C ASP A 89 -8.08 3.23 -16.21
N LEU A 90 -7.84 3.32 -14.89
CA LEU A 90 -8.61 2.63 -13.85
C LEU A 90 -9.80 3.45 -13.33
N ALA A 91 -9.96 4.71 -13.73
CA ALA A 91 -11.06 5.56 -13.27
C ALA A 91 -12.42 4.93 -13.55
N GLY A 92 -13.30 4.91 -12.55
CA GLY A 92 -14.64 4.33 -12.62
C GLY A 92 -14.69 2.81 -12.70
N ARG A 93 -13.55 2.12 -12.62
CA ARG A 93 -13.53 0.65 -12.64
C ARG A 93 -13.65 0.11 -11.21
N SER A 94 -14.62 -0.76 -10.98
CA SER A 94 -14.75 -1.54 -9.73
C SER A 94 -14.11 -2.93 -9.83
N ARG A 95 -13.80 -3.38 -11.05
CA ARG A 95 -13.20 -4.68 -11.36
C ARG A 95 -12.22 -4.58 -12.51
N LEU A 96 -11.17 -5.38 -12.44
CA LEU A 96 -10.14 -5.50 -13.46
C LEU A 96 -9.87 -6.98 -13.72
N ASP A 97 -10.14 -7.45 -14.92
CA ASP A 97 -9.86 -8.81 -15.36
C ASP A 97 -8.68 -8.79 -16.36
N LEU A 98 -7.59 -9.46 -15.99
CA LEU A 98 -6.32 -9.53 -16.73
C LEU A 98 -5.94 -11.00 -16.94
N GLY A 99 -6.59 -11.64 -17.92
CA GLY A 99 -6.49 -13.08 -18.11
C GLY A 99 -7.11 -13.82 -16.92
N ALA A 100 -6.31 -14.65 -16.22
CA ALA A 100 -6.75 -15.36 -15.02
C ALA A 100 -6.74 -14.47 -13.76
N LEU A 101 -6.05 -13.33 -13.80
CA LEU A 101 -6.05 -12.39 -12.68
C LEU A 101 -7.35 -11.59 -12.68
N SER A 102 -8.12 -11.69 -11.60
CA SER A 102 -9.32 -10.88 -11.37
C SER A 102 -9.19 -10.11 -10.06
N LEU A 103 -9.13 -8.79 -10.15
CA LEU A 103 -8.96 -7.87 -9.03
C LEU A 103 -10.22 -7.01 -8.86
N ARG A 104 -10.52 -6.63 -7.62
CA ARG A 104 -11.39 -5.48 -7.36
C ARG A 104 -10.55 -4.21 -7.27
N VAL A 105 -11.09 -3.12 -7.77
CA VAL A 105 -10.49 -1.79 -7.71
C VAL A 105 -11.39 -0.91 -6.85
N HIS A 106 -10.80 -0.26 -5.85
CA HIS A 106 -11.50 0.67 -4.99
C HIS A 106 -10.82 2.05 -5.14
N GLU A 107 -11.52 3.04 -5.66
CA GLU A 107 -11.02 4.41 -5.68
C GLU A 107 -10.89 4.91 -4.24
N ALA A 108 -9.70 5.41 -3.90
CA ALA A 108 -9.36 5.90 -2.57
C ALA A 108 -8.53 7.18 -2.66
N PRO A 109 -9.07 8.23 -3.31
CA PRO A 109 -8.35 9.48 -3.52
C PRO A 109 -7.98 10.14 -2.20
N GLY A 110 -6.86 10.87 -2.21
CA GLY A 110 -6.46 11.69 -1.08
C GLY A 110 -4.95 11.74 -0.85
N HIS A 111 -4.23 10.61 -0.85
CA HIS A 111 -2.77 10.64 -0.91
C HIS A 111 -2.31 11.23 -2.25
N THR A 112 -2.90 10.76 -3.35
CA THR A 112 -2.94 11.44 -4.65
C THR A 112 -4.39 11.53 -5.14
N PRO A 113 -4.71 12.35 -6.16
CA PRO A 113 -6.04 12.40 -6.76
C PRO A 113 -6.48 11.06 -7.34
N GLY A 114 -5.56 10.26 -7.86
CA GLY A 114 -5.80 8.97 -8.51
C GLY A 114 -5.45 7.74 -7.68
N SER A 115 -5.31 7.87 -6.36
CA SER A 115 -5.03 6.72 -5.50
C SER A 115 -6.14 5.68 -5.57
N VAL A 116 -5.75 4.40 -5.72
CA VAL A 116 -6.65 3.25 -5.71
C VAL A 116 -6.13 2.15 -4.79
N LEU A 117 -7.04 1.33 -4.27
CA LEU A 117 -6.70 0.08 -3.60
C LEU A 117 -6.99 -1.07 -4.57
N LEU A 118 -6.13 -2.08 -4.57
CA LEU A 118 -6.32 -3.28 -5.40
C LEU A 118 -6.53 -4.49 -4.48
N GLU A 119 -7.71 -5.12 -4.61
CA GLU A 119 -8.03 -6.31 -3.82
C GLU A 119 -7.89 -7.57 -4.69
N TRP A 120 -7.10 -8.51 -4.22
CA TRP A 120 -6.87 -9.79 -4.90
C TRP A 120 -6.74 -10.95 -3.91
N ARG A 121 -7.65 -11.94 -4.01
CA ARG A 121 -7.61 -13.19 -3.23
C ARG A 121 -7.35 -12.99 -1.73
N GLY A 122 -8.13 -12.11 -1.09
CA GLY A 122 -8.03 -11.82 0.34
C GLY A 122 -6.89 -10.85 0.72
N ARG A 123 -6.20 -10.28 -0.25
CA ARG A 123 -5.14 -9.27 -0.07
C ARG A 123 -5.60 -7.91 -0.55
N LEU A 124 -5.30 -6.88 0.21
CA LEU A 124 -5.57 -5.49 -0.11
C LEU A 124 -4.23 -4.76 -0.28
N LEU A 125 -3.86 -4.46 -1.52
CA LEU A 125 -2.70 -3.64 -1.84
C LEU A 125 -3.13 -2.18 -1.72
N THR A 126 -2.63 -1.50 -0.71
CA THR A 126 -3.15 -0.20 -0.27
C THR A 126 -2.34 0.99 -0.78
N GLY A 127 -1.20 0.74 -1.45
CA GLY A 127 -0.27 1.81 -1.79
C GLY A 127 0.00 2.68 -0.58
N ASP A 128 -0.10 3.99 -0.79
CA ASP A 128 0.14 4.98 0.24
C ASP A 128 -1.15 5.55 0.86
N THR A 129 -2.29 4.96 0.58
CA THR A 129 -3.55 5.32 1.26
C THR A 129 -3.54 4.84 2.71
N LEU A 130 -3.15 3.58 2.95
CA LEU A 130 -3.11 2.97 4.27
C LEU A 130 -1.78 2.25 4.49
N PHE A 131 -1.13 2.52 5.62
CA PHE A 131 0.06 1.81 6.11
C PHE A 131 -0.25 1.02 7.37
N TRP A 132 0.62 0.11 7.74
CA TRP A 132 0.58 -0.52 9.06
C TRP A 132 0.76 0.55 10.15
N GLY A 133 -0.25 0.70 10.99
CA GLY A 133 -0.31 1.69 12.06
C GLY A 133 -0.43 3.15 11.60
N GLY A 134 -0.69 3.44 10.33
CA GLY A 134 -0.71 4.80 9.79
C GLY A 134 -1.41 4.94 8.45
N CYS A 135 -1.26 6.11 7.84
CA CYS A 135 -1.71 6.42 6.49
C CYS A 135 -0.72 7.36 5.79
N GLY A 136 -0.84 7.52 4.47
CA GLY A 136 -0.05 8.43 3.67
C GLY A 136 -0.21 9.90 4.09
N ASN A 137 0.77 10.73 3.71
CA ASN A 137 0.63 12.18 3.78
C ASN A 137 0.01 12.73 2.47
N CYS A 138 -0.29 14.01 2.44
CA CYS A 138 -0.88 14.67 1.27
C CYS A 138 -0.01 15.82 0.72
N ARG A 139 1.29 15.82 1.03
CA ARG A 139 2.20 16.95 0.71
C ARG A 139 2.53 17.10 -0.78
N HIS A 140 2.33 16.03 -1.55
CA HIS A 140 2.73 15.97 -2.96
C HIS A 140 1.49 15.76 -3.85
N GLY A 141 0.60 16.77 -3.85
CA GLY A 141 -0.58 16.78 -4.72
C GLY A 141 -1.83 16.13 -4.11
N GLY A 142 -1.80 15.73 -2.83
CA GLY A 142 -2.94 15.13 -2.14
C GLY A 142 -3.87 16.11 -1.44
N ASP A 143 -4.95 15.56 -0.88
CA ASP A 143 -5.98 16.26 -0.12
C ASP A 143 -6.29 15.48 1.16
N PRO A 144 -5.99 16.02 2.36
CA PRO A 144 -6.20 15.31 3.62
C PRO A 144 -7.67 15.04 3.94
N ARG A 145 -8.62 15.86 3.44
CA ARG A 145 -10.05 15.58 3.62
C ARG A 145 -10.48 14.38 2.78
N ARG A 146 -10.07 14.34 1.51
CA ARG A 146 -10.35 13.18 0.63
C ARG A 146 -9.69 11.90 1.14
N LEU A 147 -8.45 11.98 1.67
CA LEU A 147 -7.82 10.83 2.31
C LEU A 147 -8.62 10.35 3.52
N ALA A 148 -9.11 11.29 4.35
CA ALA A 148 -9.95 10.94 5.50
C ALA A 148 -11.27 10.27 5.07
N GLU A 149 -11.94 10.79 4.04
CA GLU A 149 -13.15 10.19 3.46
C GLU A 149 -12.88 8.78 2.92
N SER A 150 -11.77 8.58 2.20
CA SER A 150 -11.34 7.28 1.71
C SER A 150 -11.07 6.28 2.84
N LEU A 151 -10.39 6.70 3.92
CA LEU A 151 -10.15 5.84 5.08
C LEU A 151 -11.44 5.46 5.81
N LEU A 152 -12.35 6.42 6.01
CA LEU A 152 -13.59 6.20 6.76
C LEU A 152 -14.64 5.41 5.97
N HIS A 153 -14.80 5.70 4.68
CA HIS A 153 -15.91 5.19 3.90
C HIS A 153 -15.52 4.07 2.94
N VAL A 154 -14.34 4.14 2.32
CA VAL A 154 -13.86 3.07 1.44
C VAL A 154 -13.22 1.97 2.29
N VAL A 155 -12.10 2.26 2.96
CA VAL A 155 -11.38 1.28 3.79
C VAL A 155 -12.25 0.77 4.94
N GLY A 156 -13.02 1.68 5.57
CA GLY A 156 -13.94 1.35 6.67
C GLY A 156 -15.04 0.37 6.28
N GLY A 157 -15.43 0.31 5.00
CA GLY A 157 -16.46 -0.59 4.48
C GLY A 157 -15.96 -1.96 4.03
N LEU A 158 -14.64 -2.19 3.94
CA LEU A 158 -14.07 -3.44 3.44
C LEU A 158 -14.06 -4.55 4.50
N ASP A 159 -13.90 -5.80 4.04
CA ASP A 159 -13.83 -6.96 4.94
C ASP A 159 -12.58 -6.89 5.85
N GLY A 160 -12.80 -7.04 7.16
CA GLY A 160 -11.73 -7.06 8.17
C GLY A 160 -10.72 -8.18 8.00
N ALA A 161 -11.07 -9.26 7.32
CA ALA A 161 -10.17 -10.40 7.07
C ALA A 161 -9.12 -10.13 5.97
N LEU A 162 -9.24 -9.05 5.19
CA LEU A 162 -8.27 -8.70 4.16
C LEU A 162 -6.89 -8.43 4.75
N GLU A 163 -5.85 -9.08 4.20
CA GLU A 163 -4.46 -8.81 4.52
C GLU A 163 -4.03 -7.46 3.91
N VAL A 164 -3.50 -6.55 4.72
CA VAL A 164 -3.07 -5.21 4.31
C VAL A 164 -1.62 -5.25 3.81
N HIS A 165 -1.43 -4.82 2.56
CA HIS A 165 -0.15 -4.76 1.86
C HIS A 165 0.13 -3.32 1.40
N PRO A 166 0.87 -2.52 2.19
CA PRO A 166 1.12 -1.11 1.92
C PRO A 166 2.23 -0.86 0.89
N GLY A 167 2.32 0.37 0.38
CA GLY A 167 3.40 0.80 -0.50
C GLY A 167 4.76 0.92 0.19
N HIS A 168 4.77 1.16 1.53
CA HIS A 168 5.98 1.30 2.34
C HIS A 168 5.89 0.57 3.68
N ASP A 169 7.06 0.18 4.20
CA ASP A 169 7.21 -0.26 5.59
C ASP A 169 7.49 0.93 6.51
N TYR A 170 6.43 1.52 7.00
CA TYR A 170 6.49 2.59 8.00
C TYR A 170 6.00 2.15 9.38
N ALA A 171 5.82 0.86 9.62
CA ALA A 171 5.24 0.35 10.86
C ALA A 171 6.04 0.80 12.10
N GLU A 172 7.37 0.69 12.06
CA GLU A 172 8.23 1.11 13.18
C GLU A 172 8.22 2.63 13.42
N ALA A 173 7.85 3.43 12.42
CA ALA A 173 7.67 4.86 12.56
C ALA A 173 6.23 5.27 12.97
N ASN A 174 5.22 4.46 12.60
CA ASN A 174 3.82 4.78 12.83
C ASN A 174 3.29 4.29 14.18
N LEU A 175 3.66 3.07 14.58
CA LEU A 175 3.14 2.47 15.82
C LEU A 175 3.57 3.22 17.10
N PRO A 176 4.79 3.79 17.22
CA PRO A 176 5.11 4.68 18.35
C PRO A 176 4.23 5.93 18.41
N PHE A 177 3.84 6.50 17.26
CA PHE A 177 2.86 7.60 17.25
C PHE A 177 1.49 7.13 17.73
N ALA A 178 1.04 5.95 17.31
CA ALA A 178 -0.22 5.36 17.80
C ALA A 178 -0.19 5.17 19.32
N LEU A 179 0.93 4.71 19.87
CA LEU A 179 1.11 4.53 21.31
C LEU A 179 1.25 5.85 22.08
N GLU A 180 1.75 6.92 21.47
CA GLU A 180 1.72 8.25 22.11
C GLU A 180 0.29 8.78 22.21
N LEU A 181 -0.58 8.49 21.23
CA LEU A 181 -1.99 8.86 21.26
C LEU A 181 -2.81 8.03 22.25
N ASP A 182 -2.51 6.74 22.33
CA ASP A 182 -3.18 5.78 23.22
C ASP A 182 -2.14 4.84 23.86
N PRO A 183 -1.52 5.25 24.98
CA PRO A 183 -0.53 4.41 25.68
C PRO A 183 -1.10 3.08 26.18
N GLY A 184 -2.42 2.98 26.32
CA GLY A 184 -3.12 1.77 26.75
C GLY A 184 -3.35 0.75 25.64
N SER A 185 -3.14 1.09 24.36
CA SER A 185 -3.42 0.20 23.24
C SER A 185 -2.55 -1.06 23.24
N ALA A 186 -3.11 -2.19 23.67
CA ALA A 186 -2.46 -3.49 23.58
C ALA A 186 -2.18 -3.88 22.13
N ALA A 187 -3.15 -3.69 21.23
CA ALA A 187 -3.02 -4.03 19.82
C ALA A 187 -1.84 -3.30 19.14
N ALA A 188 -1.67 -1.99 19.39
CA ALA A 188 -0.54 -1.24 18.83
C ALA A 188 0.80 -1.68 19.42
N ARG A 189 0.83 -2.03 20.72
CA ARG A 189 2.04 -2.51 21.41
C ARG A 189 2.46 -3.88 20.89
N ASP A 190 1.51 -4.82 20.79
CA ASP A 190 1.77 -6.17 20.31
C ASP A 190 2.25 -6.14 18.86
N ARG A 191 1.61 -5.32 18.02
CA ARG A 191 2.02 -5.12 16.63
C ARG A 191 3.43 -4.54 16.51
N LEU A 192 3.77 -3.55 17.33
CA LEU A 192 5.13 -2.99 17.36
C LEU A 192 6.18 -4.03 17.79
N ALA A 193 5.84 -4.86 18.77
CA ALA A 193 6.72 -5.94 19.22
C ALA A 193 6.96 -6.96 18.12
N GLU A 194 5.92 -7.34 17.37
CA GLU A 194 5.99 -8.24 16.20
C GLU A 194 6.89 -7.66 15.09
N VAL A 195 6.68 -6.40 14.70
CA VAL A 195 7.48 -5.70 13.69
C VAL A 195 8.96 -5.67 14.10
N ARG A 196 9.25 -5.32 15.35
CA ARG A 196 10.62 -5.29 15.88
C ARG A 196 11.24 -6.69 15.98
N ALA A 197 10.45 -7.72 16.28
CA ALA A 197 10.93 -9.10 16.29
C ALA A 197 11.34 -9.55 14.90
N ALA A 198 10.54 -9.25 13.88
CA ALA A 198 10.88 -9.52 12.47
C ALA A 198 12.16 -8.79 12.06
N ALA A 199 12.30 -7.50 12.37
CA ALA A 199 13.50 -6.72 12.06
C ALA A 199 14.76 -7.30 12.73
N ARG A 200 14.68 -7.70 14.03
CA ARG A 200 15.79 -8.38 14.72
C ARG A 200 16.18 -9.72 14.10
N ALA A 201 15.22 -10.42 13.51
CA ALA A 201 15.47 -11.67 12.80
C ALA A 201 15.95 -11.48 11.35
N GLY A 202 16.11 -10.23 10.87
CA GLY A 202 16.42 -9.93 9.47
C GLY A 202 15.31 -10.34 8.50
N ALA A 203 14.07 -10.41 8.99
CA ALA A 203 12.90 -10.81 8.22
C ALA A 203 11.97 -9.62 7.95
N GLU A 204 11.16 -9.74 6.91
CA GLU A 204 10.09 -8.78 6.64
C GLU A 204 8.96 -8.95 7.67
N PRO A 205 8.36 -7.86 8.16
CA PRO A 205 7.23 -7.96 9.06
C PRO A 205 6.06 -8.68 8.37
N PRO A 206 5.31 -9.53 9.09
CA PRO A 206 4.12 -10.16 8.54
C PRO A 206 3.08 -9.10 8.18
N ALA A 207 2.23 -9.39 7.19
CA ALA A 207 1.09 -8.55 6.89
C ALA A 207 0.13 -8.52 8.09
N SER A 208 -0.48 -7.36 8.36
CA SER A 208 -1.61 -7.29 9.29
C SER A 208 -2.92 -7.49 8.53
N THR A 209 -3.99 -7.84 9.25
CA THR A 209 -5.34 -7.80 8.69
C THR A 209 -5.94 -6.41 8.84
N LEU A 210 -6.95 -6.09 8.02
CA LEU A 210 -7.67 -4.83 8.17
C LEU A 210 -8.40 -4.71 9.51
N ALA A 211 -8.83 -5.82 10.11
CA ALA A 211 -9.35 -5.86 11.48
C ALA A 211 -8.25 -5.45 12.49
N GLY A 212 -7.04 -6.02 12.38
CA GLY A 212 -5.91 -5.65 13.22
C GLY A 212 -5.51 -4.17 13.07
N GLU A 213 -5.59 -3.62 11.85
CA GLU A 213 -5.38 -2.20 11.63
C GLU A 213 -6.49 -1.35 12.31
N ARG A 214 -7.75 -1.77 12.28
CA ARG A 214 -8.82 -1.08 13.01
C ARG A 214 -8.60 -1.05 14.51
N ASP A 215 -7.90 -2.03 15.07
CA ASP A 215 -7.60 -2.10 16.50
C ASP A 215 -6.36 -1.26 16.89
N SER A 216 -5.36 -1.19 16.00
CA SER A 216 -4.06 -0.59 16.30
C SER A 216 -3.82 0.78 15.66
N ASN A 217 -4.45 1.06 14.51
CA ASN A 217 -4.18 2.25 13.70
C ASN A 217 -5.09 3.43 14.09
N PRO A 218 -4.55 4.54 14.60
CA PRO A 218 -5.35 5.66 15.07
C PRO A 218 -6.21 6.30 13.97
N PHE A 219 -5.79 6.25 12.72
CA PHE A 219 -6.53 6.83 11.60
C PHE A 219 -7.79 6.03 11.26
N LEU A 220 -7.79 4.71 11.45
CA LEU A 220 -8.99 3.87 11.28
C LEU A 220 -9.87 3.82 12.52
N ARG A 221 -9.34 4.20 13.69
CA ARG A 221 -10.11 4.35 14.93
C ARG A 221 -10.83 5.69 15.02
N ALA A 222 -10.42 6.70 14.24
CA ALA A 222 -11.09 7.98 14.13
C ALA A 222 -12.51 7.79 13.56
N ARG A 223 -13.44 8.66 13.96
CA ARG A 223 -14.86 8.55 13.60
C ARG A 223 -15.35 9.67 12.69
N THR A 224 -14.56 10.71 12.48
CA THR A 224 -14.92 11.86 11.64
C THR A 224 -13.76 12.28 10.76
N VAL A 225 -14.08 12.93 9.65
CA VAL A 225 -13.09 13.48 8.70
C VAL A 225 -12.16 14.46 9.42
N GLU A 226 -12.70 15.33 10.26
CA GLU A 226 -11.94 16.34 11.02
C GLU A 226 -10.92 15.68 11.97
N ALA A 227 -11.31 14.56 12.61
CA ALA A 227 -10.42 13.82 13.49
C ALA A 227 -9.25 13.19 12.70
N VAL A 228 -9.51 12.59 11.53
CA VAL A 228 -8.46 12.03 10.67
C VAL A 228 -7.52 13.13 10.16
N VAL A 229 -8.07 14.27 9.70
CA VAL A 229 -7.29 15.41 9.23
C VAL A 229 -6.39 15.95 10.35
N GLY A 230 -6.96 16.13 11.56
CA GLY A 230 -6.19 16.58 12.73
C GLY A 230 -5.07 15.61 13.13
N LEU A 231 -5.34 14.28 13.07
CA LEU A 231 -4.34 13.24 13.30
C LEU A 231 -3.22 13.29 12.23
N ARG A 232 -3.59 13.51 10.96
CA ARG A 232 -2.60 13.60 9.88
C ARG A 232 -1.67 14.81 10.07
N ALA A 233 -2.24 15.99 10.34
CA ALA A 233 -1.46 17.19 10.65
C ALA A 233 -0.51 16.96 11.85
N ARG A 234 -1.03 16.37 12.94
CA ARG A 234 -0.22 16.04 14.12
C ARG A 234 0.89 15.03 13.78
N ARG A 235 0.62 14.01 12.95
CA ARG A 235 1.62 13.02 12.54
C ARG A 235 2.70 13.65 11.65
N ASP A 236 2.37 14.66 10.84
CA ASP A 236 3.31 15.35 9.97
C ASP A 236 4.34 16.19 10.72
N GLU A 237 3.99 16.67 11.91
CA GLU A 237 4.86 17.44 12.81
C GLU A 237 5.56 16.55 13.86
N TRP A 238 5.10 15.31 14.00
CA TRP A 238 5.58 14.41 15.03
C TRP A 238 6.97 13.87 14.74
N THR A 239 7.84 13.96 15.74
CA THR A 239 9.16 13.32 15.76
C THR A 239 9.22 12.34 16.93
N PRO A 240 9.79 11.12 16.76
CA PRO A 240 9.95 10.20 17.86
C PRO A 240 10.72 10.88 19.04
N ARG A 241 10.08 10.97 20.19
CA ARG A 241 10.81 11.29 21.43
C ARG A 241 11.64 10.08 21.75
N SER A 242 12.98 10.19 21.83
CA SER A 242 13.98 9.16 22.17
C SER A 242 13.48 7.70 22.34
N PRO A 243 14.26 6.67 22.00
CA PRO A 243 13.76 5.30 21.97
C PRO A 243 13.04 4.97 23.28
N VAL A 244 11.78 4.54 23.18
CA VAL A 244 11.07 3.94 24.31
C VAL A 244 11.92 2.74 24.73
N PRO A 245 12.44 2.68 25.98
CA PRO A 245 13.22 1.54 26.42
C PRO A 245 12.40 0.27 26.24
N GLY A 246 12.99 -0.77 25.64
CA GLY A 246 12.39 -2.08 25.45
C GLY A 246 12.25 -2.86 26.73
#